data_fbb2513fe247c9159960600ecfd20cc9
#
_entry.id   fbb2513fe247c9159960600ecfd20cc9
#
_cell.length_a   1.000
_cell.length_b   1.000
_cell.length_c   1.000
_cell.angle_alpha   90.00
_cell.angle_beta   90.00
_cell.angle_gamma   90.00
#
_symmetry.space_group_name_H-M   'P 1'
#
loop_
_entity.id
_entity.type
_entity.pdbx_description
1 polymer ?
#
loop_
_entity_poly.entity_id
_entity_poly.type
_entity_poly.pdbx_seq_one_letter_code
_entity_poly.pdbx_strand_id
1 'polypeptide(L)'
;APATTETYTGTTSSAASDVYKRQPLVSDPGYRLVRAAHEQAIRVVPVPGASAVTAALSVAGLPTDRFCFEGFAPSRRAARRKWLAALAAEPRTLVLYESVHRIGDCLADLVDIFGAEREAFIGRELTKLHEQCVHASLGALQRLHDEGEIVGKGEFVVVIAGTATRPSPDVDADRLVELLAAHLGPRDVARIVAELTGEKKNALYQRVLELKRGKP
;
A
#
# COMPACT_ATOMS: atom_id res chain seq x y z
N ALA A 1 -23.40 40.51 16.94
CA ALA A 1 -24.00 40.19 15.63
C ALA A 1 -23.63 38.73 15.30
N PRO A 2 -24.56 37.86 14.91
CA PRO A 2 -24.22 36.49 14.53
C PRO A 2 -23.52 36.54 13.16
N ALA A 3 -22.38 35.83 13.06
CA ALA A 3 -21.68 35.65 11.81
C ALA A 3 -22.58 34.84 10.86
N THR A 4 -22.90 35.43 9.72
CA THR A 4 -23.60 34.78 8.61
C THR A 4 -22.71 33.67 8.05
N THR A 5 -23.15 32.43 8.19
CA THR A 5 -22.57 31.27 7.52
C THR A 5 -22.91 31.39 6.04
N GLU A 6 -22.01 31.95 5.22
CA GLU A 6 -22.12 31.81 3.78
C GLU A 6 -21.80 30.33 3.41
N THR A 7 -22.86 29.61 3.10
CA THR A 7 -22.76 28.29 2.51
C THR A 7 -22.34 28.45 1.05
N TYR A 8 -21.10 28.12 0.74
CA TYR A 8 -20.62 28.06 -0.64
C TYR A 8 -21.31 26.89 -1.35
N THR A 9 -22.39 27.16 -2.04
CA THR A 9 -23.01 26.24 -3.00
C THR A 9 -22.27 26.37 -4.32
N GLY A 10 -21.14 25.70 -4.46
CA GLY A 10 -20.47 25.51 -5.74
C GLY A 10 -21.28 24.57 -6.63
N THR A 11 -21.53 25.02 -7.81
CA THR A 11 -22.13 24.41 -9.02
C THR A 11 -22.40 22.90 -9.01
N THR A 12 -23.62 22.56 -9.33
CA THR A 12 -24.39 21.32 -9.30
C THR A 12 -23.91 20.16 -10.20
N SER A 13 -22.68 20.10 -10.66
CA SER A 13 -22.19 19.02 -11.52
C SER A 13 -21.32 17.97 -10.80
N SER A 14 -20.82 18.28 -9.62
CA SER A 14 -19.94 17.37 -8.86
C SER A 14 -20.61 16.66 -7.68
N ALA A 15 -21.79 17.11 -7.26
CA ALA A 15 -22.45 16.64 -6.05
C ALA A 15 -22.77 15.13 -6.03
N ALA A 16 -22.93 14.50 -7.19
CA ALA A 16 -23.18 13.06 -7.27
C ALA A 16 -21.89 12.22 -7.25
N SER A 17 -20.75 12.80 -7.64
CA SER A 17 -19.43 12.14 -7.57
C SER A 17 -18.77 12.27 -6.20
N ASP A 18 -19.15 13.27 -5.42
CA ASP A 18 -18.55 13.59 -4.13
C ASP A 18 -19.01 12.72 -2.96
N VAL A 19 -20.02 11.87 -3.16
CA VAL A 19 -20.47 10.92 -2.10
C VAL A 19 -19.35 9.96 -1.71
N TYR A 20 -18.43 9.69 -2.60
CA TYR A 20 -17.32 8.75 -2.40
C TYR A 20 -16.14 9.34 -1.61
N LYS A 21 -15.95 10.66 -1.69
CA LYS A 21 -14.83 11.38 -1.09
C LYS A 21 -15.31 12.38 -0.01
N ARG A 22 -16.22 11.97 0.85
CA ARG A 22 -16.87 12.88 1.81
C ARG A 22 -15.99 13.38 2.96
N GLN A 23 -14.80 12.83 3.14
CA GLN A 23 -13.80 13.43 4.02
C GLN A 23 -12.88 14.33 3.20
N PRO A 24 -13.00 15.66 3.32
CA PRO A 24 -12.10 16.59 2.65
C PRO A 24 -10.63 16.30 2.97
N LEU A 25 -9.73 16.69 2.09
CA LEU A 25 -8.28 16.62 2.18
C LEU A 25 -7.67 15.25 1.90
N VAL A 26 -8.40 14.15 2.02
CA VAL A 26 -7.88 12.82 1.69
C VAL A 26 -7.92 12.62 0.18
N SER A 27 -6.78 12.78 -0.49
CA SER A 27 -6.63 12.89 -1.96
C SER A 27 -7.40 14.05 -2.58
N ASP A 28 -7.66 15.10 -1.80
CA ASP A 28 -8.37 16.32 -2.18
C ASP A 28 -7.55 17.56 -1.80
N PRO A 29 -7.73 18.71 -2.51
CA PRO A 29 -7.07 19.95 -2.13
C PRO A 29 -7.66 20.51 -0.83
N GLY A 30 -6.88 21.37 -0.14
CA GLY A 30 -7.39 22.12 1.01
C GLY A 30 -6.50 22.09 2.25
N TYR A 31 -5.48 21.23 2.33
CA TYR A 31 -4.63 21.16 3.52
C TYR A 31 -3.99 22.53 3.87
N ARG A 32 -3.67 23.38 2.84
CA ARG A 32 -3.12 24.72 3.06
C ARG A 32 -4.11 25.64 3.78
N LEU A 33 -5.41 25.51 3.47
CA LEU A 33 -6.45 26.28 4.14
C LEU A 33 -6.56 25.90 5.61
N VAL A 34 -6.61 24.60 5.89
CA VAL A 34 -6.66 24.10 7.28
C VAL A 34 -5.40 24.52 8.05
N ARG A 35 -4.24 24.42 7.42
CA ARG A 35 -2.98 24.88 8.01
C ARG A 35 -3.01 26.37 8.34
N ALA A 36 -3.42 27.21 7.39
CA ALA A 36 -3.54 28.65 7.60
C ALA A 36 -4.53 29.00 8.71
N ALA A 37 -5.64 28.26 8.82
CA ALA A 37 -6.58 28.42 9.91
C ALA A 37 -5.92 28.14 11.28
N HIS A 38 -5.15 27.07 11.40
CA HIS A 38 -4.40 26.78 12.63
C HIS A 38 -3.35 27.85 12.96
N GLU A 39 -2.61 28.34 11.95
CA GLU A 39 -1.62 29.41 12.10
C GLU A 39 -2.26 30.72 12.62
N GLN A 40 -3.54 30.94 12.33
CA GLN A 40 -4.33 32.10 12.80
C GLN A 40 -5.19 31.79 14.06
N ALA A 41 -4.95 30.66 14.70
CA ALA A 41 -5.75 30.18 15.85
C ALA A 41 -7.27 30.08 15.58
N ILE A 42 -7.67 29.93 14.32
CA ILE A 42 -9.06 29.67 13.94
C ILE A 42 -9.38 28.21 14.25
N ARG A 43 -10.48 27.99 14.95
CA ARG A 43 -10.94 26.64 15.31
C ARG A 43 -11.39 25.88 14.06
N VAL A 44 -10.74 24.73 13.80
CA VAL A 44 -11.17 23.78 12.78
C VAL A 44 -11.87 22.61 13.45
N VAL A 45 -13.06 22.26 12.98
CA VAL A 45 -13.89 21.20 13.55
C VAL A 45 -14.12 20.13 12.49
N PRO A 46 -13.80 18.84 12.78
CA PRO A 46 -14.08 17.75 11.85
C PRO A 46 -15.58 17.45 11.85
N VAL A 47 -16.13 17.16 10.68
CA VAL A 47 -17.49 16.63 10.54
C VAL A 47 -17.35 15.16 10.09
N PRO A 48 -17.79 14.18 10.90
CA PRO A 48 -17.73 12.78 10.52
C PRO A 48 -18.48 12.51 9.21
N GLY A 49 -17.87 11.75 8.32
CA GLY A 49 -18.47 11.43 7.04
C GLY A 49 -17.91 10.12 6.45
N ALA A 50 -18.50 9.67 5.36
CA ALA A 50 -18.07 8.47 4.66
C ALA A 50 -16.64 8.64 4.12
N SER A 51 -15.85 7.57 4.19
CA SER A 51 -14.53 7.49 3.60
C SER A 51 -14.40 6.16 2.84
N ALA A 52 -14.03 6.23 1.57
CA ALA A 52 -13.86 5.04 0.75
C ALA A 52 -12.75 4.11 1.28
N VAL A 53 -11.72 4.66 1.90
CA VAL A 53 -10.65 3.87 2.56
C VAL A 53 -11.23 3.00 3.66
N THR A 54 -11.94 3.59 4.62
CA THR A 54 -12.50 2.84 5.75
C THR A 54 -13.65 1.94 5.32
N ALA A 55 -14.46 2.35 4.35
CA ALA A 55 -15.50 1.51 3.78
C ALA A 55 -14.90 0.25 3.12
N ALA A 56 -13.86 0.41 2.30
CA ALA A 56 -13.16 -0.72 1.68
C ALA A 56 -12.54 -1.65 2.72
N LEU A 57 -11.79 -1.10 3.69
CA LEU A 57 -11.14 -1.88 4.75
C LEU A 57 -12.13 -2.70 5.57
N SER A 58 -13.35 -2.17 5.83
CA SER A 58 -14.37 -2.86 6.63
C SER A 58 -14.93 -4.10 5.96
N VAL A 59 -14.81 -4.24 4.63
CA VAL A 59 -15.36 -5.36 3.84
C VAL A 59 -14.31 -6.13 3.05
N ALA A 60 -13.06 -5.69 3.08
CA ALA A 60 -11.98 -6.30 2.29
C ALA A 60 -11.61 -7.72 2.75
N GLY A 61 -11.85 -8.09 4.01
CA GLY A 61 -11.44 -9.41 4.54
C GLY A 61 -9.93 -9.57 4.70
N LEU A 62 -9.17 -8.48 4.68
CA LEU A 62 -7.72 -8.43 4.86
C LEU A 62 -7.37 -7.83 6.24
N PRO A 63 -6.16 -8.05 6.80
CA PRO A 63 -5.74 -7.44 8.06
C PRO A 63 -5.83 -5.92 8.02
N THR A 64 -6.49 -5.31 9.01
CA THR A 64 -6.75 -3.85 9.05
C THR A 64 -6.14 -3.15 10.26
N ASP A 65 -5.47 -3.90 11.14
CA ASP A 65 -4.77 -3.37 12.32
C ASP A 65 -3.71 -2.33 11.97
N ARG A 66 -3.06 -2.51 10.82
CA ARG A 66 -2.07 -1.59 10.26
C ARG A 66 -2.21 -1.55 8.74
N PHE A 67 -2.44 -0.36 8.19
CA PHE A 67 -2.53 -0.16 6.74
C PHE A 67 -1.81 1.11 6.31
N CYS A 68 -1.48 1.20 5.01
CA CYS A 68 -0.96 2.38 4.35
C CYS A 68 -1.93 2.81 3.26
N PHE A 69 -2.38 4.05 3.34
CA PHE A 69 -3.11 4.67 2.24
C PHE A 69 -2.13 5.42 1.33
N GLU A 70 -2.01 4.99 0.11
CA GLU A 70 -1.03 5.47 -0.86
C GLU A 70 -1.64 6.42 -1.90
N GLY A 71 -2.96 6.65 -1.84
CA GLY A 71 -3.66 7.51 -2.79
C GLY A 71 -3.74 6.90 -4.19
N PHE A 72 -3.62 7.74 -5.23
CA PHE A 72 -3.65 7.30 -6.62
C PHE A 72 -2.28 6.87 -7.12
N ALA A 73 -2.24 5.73 -7.81
CA ALA A 73 -1.03 5.29 -8.49
C ALA A 73 -0.59 6.29 -9.58
N PRO A 74 0.72 6.47 -9.82
CA PRO A 74 1.22 7.33 -10.89
C PRO A 74 0.64 6.97 -12.26
N SER A 75 0.24 7.97 -13.04
CA SER A 75 -0.41 7.78 -14.35
C SER A 75 0.52 7.20 -15.41
N ARG A 76 1.82 7.54 -15.38
CA ARG A 76 2.81 7.02 -16.31
C ARG A 76 3.27 5.63 -15.88
N ARG A 77 3.17 4.62 -16.75
CA ARG A 77 3.48 3.22 -16.46
C ARG A 77 4.87 3.03 -15.80
N ALA A 78 5.92 3.64 -16.35
CA ALA A 78 7.27 3.52 -15.79
C ALA A 78 7.36 4.04 -14.34
N ALA A 79 6.72 5.19 -14.06
CA ALA A 79 6.67 5.76 -12.71
C ALA A 79 5.82 4.89 -11.77
N ARG A 80 4.67 4.36 -12.25
CA ARG A 80 3.82 3.45 -11.49
C ARG A 80 4.56 2.17 -11.11
N ARG A 81 5.24 1.52 -12.06
CA ARG A 81 6.02 0.31 -11.80
C ARG A 81 7.14 0.54 -10.78
N LYS A 82 7.88 1.66 -10.91
CA LYS A 82 8.91 2.03 -9.93
C LYS A 82 8.32 2.24 -8.53
N TRP A 83 7.18 2.93 -8.46
CA TRP A 83 6.49 3.21 -7.20
C TRP A 83 5.93 1.92 -6.57
N LEU A 84 5.30 1.03 -7.36
CA LEU A 84 4.83 -0.28 -6.89
C LEU A 84 5.99 -1.16 -6.41
N ALA A 85 7.13 -1.17 -7.12
CA ALA A 85 8.31 -1.93 -6.70
C ALA A 85 8.81 -1.51 -5.31
N ALA A 86 8.74 -0.23 -4.97
CA ALA A 86 9.08 0.25 -3.63
C ALA A 86 8.10 -0.21 -2.54
N LEU A 87 6.86 -0.53 -2.91
CA LEU A 87 5.80 -1.00 -2.02
C LEU A 87 5.68 -2.53 -1.95
N ALA A 88 6.38 -3.27 -2.82
CA ALA A 88 6.22 -4.72 -2.94
C ALA A 88 6.52 -5.49 -1.64
N ALA A 89 7.44 -4.95 -0.82
CA ALA A 89 7.85 -5.52 0.45
C ALA A 89 7.10 -4.94 1.67
N GLU A 90 6.08 -4.10 1.47
CA GLU A 90 5.32 -3.49 2.56
C GLU A 90 4.56 -4.58 3.35
N PRO A 91 4.80 -4.72 4.68
CA PRO A 91 4.13 -5.73 5.48
C PRO A 91 2.71 -5.33 5.91
N ARG A 92 2.34 -4.06 5.79
CA ARG A 92 1.00 -3.57 6.12
C ARG A 92 0.07 -3.70 4.92
N THR A 93 -1.21 -3.78 5.17
CA THR A 93 -2.22 -3.70 4.10
C THR A 93 -2.10 -2.37 3.37
N LEU A 94 -2.03 -2.43 2.04
CA LEU A 94 -1.99 -1.25 1.18
C LEU A 94 -3.39 -0.90 0.70
N VAL A 95 -3.70 0.38 0.63
CA VAL A 95 -4.97 0.90 0.08
C VAL A 95 -4.65 1.93 -0.99
N LEU A 96 -5.12 1.69 -2.20
CA LEU A 96 -4.93 2.54 -3.37
C LEU A 96 -6.27 3.04 -3.89
N TYR A 97 -6.31 4.25 -4.41
CA TYR A 97 -7.37 4.69 -5.31
C TYR A 97 -6.94 4.49 -6.76
N GLU A 98 -7.89 4.12 -7.61
CA GLU A 98 -7.61 4.07 -9.03
C GLU A 98 -8.83 4.50 -9.86
N SER A 99 -8.56 5.05 -11.03
CA SER A 99 -9.58 5.49 -11.97
C SER A 99 -9.96 4.36 -12.93
N VAL A 100 -11.17 4.43 -13.46
CA VAL A 100 -11.69 3.50 -14.45
C VAL A 100 -10.78 3.29 -15.65
N HIS A 101 -10.13 4.34 -16.12
CA HIS A 101 -9.28 4.29 -17.32
C HIS A 101 -7.93 3.62 -17.10
N ARG A 102 -7.57 3.33 -15.85
CA ARG A 102 -6.23 2.84 -15.50
C ARG A 102 -6.26 1.57 -14.67
N ILE A 103 -7.44 1.11 -14.23
CA ILE A 103 -7.54 -0.05 -13.33
C ILE A 103 -6.97 -1.31 -13.98
N GLY A 104 -7.23 -1.59 -15.25
CA GLY A 104 -6.69 -2.75 -15.94
C GLY A 104 -5.17 -2.74 -16.02
N ASP A 105 -4.59 -1.61 -16.47
CA ASP A 105 -3.14 -1.43 -16.49
C ASP A 105 -2.51 -1.51 -15.10
N CYS A 106 -3.21 -1.01 -14.08
CA CYS A 106 -2.75 -1.04 -12.70
C CYS A 106 -2.74 -2.49 -12.17
N LEU A 107 -3.79 -3.27 -12.44
CA LEU A 107 -3.87 -4.68 -12.06
C LEU A 107 -2.75 -5.51 -12.72
N ALA A 108 -2.50 -5.29 -14.01
CA ALA A 108 -1.41 -5.96 -14.71
C ALA A 108 -0.03 -5.65 -14.07
N ASP A 109 0.25 -4.38 -13.77
CA ASP A 109 1.49 -4.00 -13.09
C ASP A 109 1.57 -4.52 -11.65
N LEU A 110 0.43 -4.62 -10.93
CA LEU A 110 0.36 -5.22 -9.60
C LEU A 110 0.67 -6.73 -9.64
N VAL A 111 0.09 -7.46 -10.58
CA VAL A 111 0.37 -8.89 -10.79
C VAL A 111 1.84 -9.12 -11.09
N ASP A 112 2.41 -8.33 -11.99
CA ASP A 112 3.83 -8.44 -12.38
C ASP A 112 4.78 -8.20 -11.19
N ILE A 113 4.45 -7.26 -10.30
CA ILE A 113 5.38 -6.78 -9.26
C ILE A 113 5.13 -7.46 -7.92
N PHE A 114 3.87 -7.65 -7.53
CA PHE A 114 3.50 -8.22 -6.23
C PHE A 114 3.27 -9.74 -6.29
N GLY A 115 3.10 -10.27 -7.50
CA GLY A 115 2.79 -11.68 -7.75
C GLY A 115 1.30 -11.96 -7.85
N ALA A 116 0.94 -12.92 -8.70
CA ALA A 116 -0.46 -13.26 -9.01
C ALA A 116 -1.24 -13.78 -7.80
N GLU A 117 -0.55 -14.44 -6.85
CA GLU A 117 -1.16 -15.07 -5.68
C GLU A 117 -1.37 -14.11 -4.49
N ARG A 118 -0.92 -12.85 -4.59
CA ARG A 118 -1.13 -11.85 -3.53
C ARG A 118 -2.62 -11.60 -3.36
N GLU A 119 -3.12 -11.80 -2.15
CA GLU A 119 -4.53 -11.51 -1.83
C GLU A 119 -4.82 -10.01 -1.94
N ALA A 120 -5.96 -9.70 -2.52
CA ALA A 120 -6.40 -8.32 -2.69
C ALA A 120 -7.94 -8.24 -2.73
N PHE A 121 -8.43 -7.02 -2.61
CA PHE A 121 -9.84 -6.69 -2.70
C PHE A 121 -10.01 -5.49 -3.62
N ILE A 122 -11.05 -5.53 -4.45
CA ILE A 122 -11.51 -4.40 -5.24
C ILE A 122 -12.89 -3.98 -4.74
N GLY A 123 -12.98 -2.71 -4.30
CA GLY A 123 -14.23 -2.02 -4.07
C GLY A 123 -14.48 -1.02 -5.21
N ARG A 124 -15.52 -1.23 -5.97
CA ARG A 124 -15.95 -0.33 -7.04
C ARG A 124 -17.23 0.36 -6.63
N GLU A 125 -17.32 1.69 -6.85
CA GLU A 125 -18.52 2.48 -6.58
C GLU A 125 -19.11 2.22 -5.17
N LEU A 126 -18.24 2.02 -4.17
CA LEU A 126 -18.63 1.72 -2.79
C LEU A 126 -19.70 2.69 -2.29
N THR A 127 -20.75 2.16 -1.63
CA THR A 127 -21.90 2.89 -1.12
C THR A 127 -22.80 3.57 -2.17
N LYS A 128 -22.61 3.25 -3.47
CA LYS A 128 -23.42 3.76 -4.58
C LYS A 128 -24.28 2.64 -5.19
N LEU A 129 -25.20 3.02 -6.10
CA LEU A 129 -26.14 2.09 -6.75
C LEU A 129 -25.46 0.92 -7.47
N HIS A 130 -24.27 1.13 -8.01
CA HIS A 130 -23.52 0.14 -8.78
C HIS A 130 -22.31 -0.38 -8.01
N GLU A 131 -22.45 -0.52 -6.70
CA GLU A 131 -21.42 -1.09 -5.84
C GLU A 131 -21.04 -2.50 -6.27
N GLN A 132 -19.74 -2.75 -6.30
CA GLN A 132 -19.18 -4.08 -6.52
C GLN A 132 -18.00 -4.30 -5.58
N CYS A 133 -18.01 -5.41 -4.86
CA CYS A 133 -16.96 -5.81 -3.92
C CYS A 133 -16.47 -7.20 -4.32
N VAL A 134 -15.18 -7.32 -4.63
CA VAL A 134 -14.57 -8.59 -5.05
C VAL A 134 -13.29 -8.82 -4.26
N HIS A 135 -13.25 -9.93 -3.53
CA HIS A 135 -12.05 -10.40 -2.83
C HIS A 135 -11.48 -11.61 -3.58
N ALA A 136 -10.23 -11.55 -4.02
CA ALA A 136 -9.54 -12.63 -4.70
C ALA A 136 -8.02 -12.37 -4.74
N SER A 137 -7.23 -13.28 -5.34
CA SER A 137 -5.84 -12.98 -5.66
C SER A 137 -5.73 -11.95 -6.78
N LEU A 138 -4.62 -11.20 -6.85
CA LEU A 138 -4.37 -10.20 -7.89
C LEU A 138 -4.54 -10.78 -9.30
N GLY A 139 -4.05 -12.00 -9.55
CA GLY A 139 -4.20 -12.65 -10.83
C GLY A 139 -5.65 -13.01 -11.16
N ALA A 140 -6.45 -13.36 -10.15
CA ALA A 140 -7.88 -13.61 -10.34
C ALA A 140 -8.64 -12.30 -10.61
N LEU A 141 -8.34 -11.23 -9.87
CA LEU A 141 -8.94 -9.90 -10.09
C LEU A 141 -8.62 -9.35 -11.48
N GLN A 142 -7.39 -9.57 -11.97
CA GLN A 142 -7.04 -9.19 -13.34
C GLN A 142 -7.89 -9.95 -14.37
N ARG A 143 -8.01 -11.28 -14.24
CA ARG A 143 -8.85 -12.07 -15.15
C ARG A 143 -10.31 -11.62 -15.14
N LEU A 144 -10.91 -11.44 -13.95
CA LEU A 144 -12.28 -10.97 -13.81
C LEU A 144 -12.50 -9.59 -14.46
N HIS A 145 -11.48 -8.73 -14.40
CA HIS A 145 -11.53 -7.44 -15.10
C HIS A 145 -11.46 -7.61 -16.62
N ASP A 146 -10.57 -8.47 -17.13
CA ASP A 146 -10.38 -8.71 -18.57
C ASP A 146 -11.59 -9.41 -19.18
N GLU A 147 -12.29 -10.26 -18.43
CA GLU A 147 -13.54 -10.93 -18.79
C GLU A 147 -14.77 -10.00 -18.68
N GLY A 148 -14.59 -8.80 -18.12
CA GLY A 148 -15.66 -7.80 -17.98
C GLY A 148 -16.58 -8.03 -16.78
N GLU A 149 -16.28 -8.99 -15.91
CA GLU A 149 -17.03 -9.23 -14.67
C GLU A 149 -16.82 -8.11 -13.67
N ILE A 150 -15.61 -7.55 -13.58
CA ILE A 150 -15.36 -6.28 -12.92
C ILE A 150 -15.60 -5.18 -13.93
N VAL A 151 -16.74 -4.50 -13.80
CA VAL A 151 -17.16 -3.49 -14.77
C VAL A 151 -16.22 -2.30 -14.76
N GLY A 152 -15.57 -2.02 -15.89
CA GLY A 152 -14.64 -0.90 -16.07
C GLY A 152 -15.34 0.47 -16.12
N LYS A 153 -16.13 0.83 -15.08
CA LYS A 153 -16.80 2.13 -14.92
C LYS A 153 -16.81 2.55 -13.44
N GLY A 154 -16.67 3.84 -13.19
CA GLY A 154 -16.74 4.40 -11.84
C GLY A 154 -15.37 4.52 -11.16
N GLU A 155 -15.36 4.57 -9.85
CA GLU A 155 -14.17 4.77 -9.00
C GLU A 155 -13.82 3.47 -8.28
N PHE A 156 -12.54 3.21 -8.13
CA PHE A 156 -12.01 1.99 -7.53
C PHE A 156 -11.20 2.28 -6.28
N VAL A 157 -11.37 1.42 -5.29
CA VAL A 157 -10.44 1.24 -4.17
C VAL A 157 -9.85 -0.16 -4.30
N VAL A 158 -8.54 -0.24 -4.33
CA VAL A 158 -7.82 -1.53 -4.33
C VAL A 158 -7.16 -1.68 -2.96
N VAL A 159 -7.49 -2.75 -2.26
CA VAL A 159 -6.86 -3.11 -0.99
C VAL A 159 -6.02 -4.36 -1.24
N ILE A 160 -4.75 -4.33 -0.83
CA ILE A 160 -3.80 -5.39 -1.14
C ILE A 160 -3.20 -5.87 0.19
N ALA A 161 -3.17 -7.17 0.40
CA ALA A 161 -2.54 -7.75 1.58
C ALA A 161 -1.07 -7.35 1.68
N GLY A 162 -0.61 -7.04 2.87
CA GLY A 162 0.80 -6.87 3.16
C GLY A 162 1.60 -8.13 2.89
N THR A 163 2.91 -8.01 2.75
CA THR A 163 3.75 -9.21 2.64
C THR A 163 3.97 -9.83 4.02
N ALA A 164 3.80 -11.14 4.14
CA ALA A 164 4.19 -11.89 5.33
C ALA A 164 5.73 -11.98 5.49
N THR A 165 6.43 -11.78 4.39
CA THR A 165 7.89 -11.74 4.40
C THR A 165 8.29 -10.34 4.87
N ARG A 166 8.71 -10.22 6.13
CA ARG A 166 9.53 -9.05 6.50
C ARG A 166 10.65 -9.00 5.47
N PRO A 167 10.88 -7.86 4.79
CA PRO A 167 12.10 -7.72 4.04
C PRO A 167 13.22 -8.02 5.05
N SER A 168 13.96 -9.06 4.82
CA SER A 168 15.29 -9.10 5.41
C SER A 168 15.92 -7.78 5.02
N PRO A 169 16.41 -6.96 5.97
CA PRO A 169 17.18 -5.80 5.58
C PRO A 169 18.14 -6.30 4.51
N ASP A 170 18.36 -5.53 3.45
CA ASP A 170 19.31 -5.86 2.37
C ASP A 170 20.72 -5.85 2.99
N VAL A 171 20.90 -6.81 3.87
CA VAL A 171 22.10 -6.98 4.68
C VAL A 171 22.91 -8.01 3.90
N ASP A 172 23.96 -7.53 3.30
CA ASP A 172 24.97 -8.39 2.69
C ASP A 172 25.47 -9.39 3.72
N ALA A 173 24.99 -10.63 3.59
CA ALA A 173 25.31 -11.73 4.52
C ALA A 173 26.82 -12.00 4.56
N ASP A 174 27.51 -11.86 3.42
CA ASP A 174 28.95 -12.09 3.34
C ASP A 174 29.70 -10.98 4.06
N ARG A 175 29.24 -9.74 3.95
CA ARG A 175 29.78 -8.60 4.68
C ARG A 175 29.57 -8.75 6.20
N LEU A 176 28.40 -9.21 6.64
CA LEU A 176 28.17 -9.51 8.06
C LEU A 176 29.06 -10.63 8.57
N VAL A 177 29.20 -11.70 7.79
CA VAL A 177 30.10 -12.83 8.11
C VAL A 177 31.52 -12.33 8.31
N GLU A 178 32.04 -11.52 7.38
CA GLU A 178 33.39 -10.91 7.49
C GLU A 178 33.57 -10.10 8.76
N LEU A 179 32.63 -9.18 9.03
CA LEU A 179 32.72 -8.28 10.19
C LEU A 179 32.63 -9.03 11.51
N LEU A 180 31.68 -9.95 11.63
CA LEU A 180 31.44 -10.68 12.88
C LEU A 180 32.49 -11.79 13.13
N ALA A 181 33.01 -12.42 12.07
CA ALA A 181 34.03 -13.49 12.21
C ALA A 181 35.36 -12.99 12.81
N ALA A 182 35.62 -11.69 12.77
CA ALA A 182 36.77 -11.07 13.43
C ALA A 182 36.65 -11.08 14.98
N HIS A 183 35.41 -11.11 15.50
CA HIS A 183 35.12 -10.90 16.93
C HIS A 183 34.45 -12.12 17.59
N LEU A 184 33.78 -12.99 16.81
CA LEU A 184 32.94 -14.07 17.32
C LEU A 184 33.35 -15.44 16.78
N GLY A 185 32.89 -16.48 17.49
CA GLY A 185 33.06 -17.86 17.08
C GLY A 185 32.15 -18.23 15.89
N PRO A 186 32.54 -19.23 15.05
CA PRO A 186 31.78 -19.60 13.84
C PRO A 186 30.31 -19.96 14.10
N ARG A 187 30.00 -20.56 15.24
CA ARG A 187 28.63 -20.93 15.62
C ARG A 187 27.75 -19.71 15.90
N ASP A 188 28.31 -18.69 16.58
CA ASP A 188 27.59 -17.48 16.94
C ASP A 188 27.39 -16.60 15.71
N VAL A 189 28.43 -16.45 14.87
CA VAL A 189 28.31 -15.73 13.59
C VAL A 189 27.20 -16.34 12.74
N ALA A 190 27.24 -17.66 12.53
CA ALA A 190 26.22 -18.34 11.70
C ALA A 190 24.81 -18.21 12.28
N ARG A 191 24.66 -18.20 13.62
CA ARG A 191 23.37 -18.00 14.29
C ARG A 191 22.85 -16.57 14.08
N ILE A 192 23.69 -15.58 14.36
CA ILE A 192 23.32 -14.17 14.26
C ILE A 192 22.97 -13.79 12.81
N VAL A 193 23.83 -14.17 11.85
CA VAL A 193 23.58 -13.86 10.44
C VAL A 193 22.35 -14.58 9.91
N ALA A 194 22.11 -15.85 10.30
CA ALA A 194 20.89 -16.58 9.92
C ALA A 194 19.63 -15.89 10.45
N GLU A 195 19.66 -15.36 11.67
CA GLU A 195 18.53 -14.66 12.28
C GLU A 195 18.25 -13.34 11.59
N LEU A 196 19.29 -12.63 11.13
CA LEU A 196 19.17 -11.32 10.47
C LEU A 196 18.81 -11.44 8.97
N THR A 197 19.32 -12.46 8.27
CA THR A 197 19.18 -12.58 6.81
C THR A 197 18.16 -13.63 6.37
N GLY A 198 17.77 -14.55 7.26
CA GLY A 198 16.91 -15.69 6.92
C GLY A 198 17.64 -16.81 6.18
N GLU A 199 18.95 -16.72 5.95
CA GLU A 199 19.73 -17.76 5.32
C GLU A 199 19.89 -19.00 6.21
N LYS A 200 20.14 -20.18 5.58
CA LYS A 200 20.31 -21.44 6.33
C LYS A 200 21.59 -21.38 7.18
N LYS A 201 21.43 -21.57 8.50
CA LYS A 201 22.52 -21.55 9.48
C LYS A 201 23.71 -22.44 9.09
N ASN A 202 23.45 -23.64 8.53
CA ASN A 202 24.52 -24.58 8.14
C ASN A 202 25.35 -24.04 6.97
N ALA A 203 24.74 -23.35 5.99
CA ALA A 203 25.45 -22.74 4.87
C ALA A 203 26.36 -21.60 5.37
N LEU A 204 25.83 -20.74 6.21
CA LEU A 204 26.60 -19.66 6.85
C LEU A 204 27.76 -20.17 7.70
N TYR A 205 27.54 -21.26 8.45
CA TYR A 205 28.60 -21.89 9.24
C TYR A 205 29.78 -22.36 8.37
N GLN A 206 29.50 -22.97 7.22
CA GLN A 206 30.53 -23.39 6.28
C GLN A 206 31.29 -22.17 5.70
N ARG A 207 30.58 -21.13 5.31
CA ARG A 207 31.22 -19.86 4.84
C ARG A 207 32.17 -19.28 5.88
N VAL A 208 31.77 -19.24 7.18
CA VAL A 208 32.64 -18.75 8.26
C VAL A 208 33.88 -19.60 8.42
N LEU A 209 33.77 -20.92 8.31
CA LEU A 209 34.92 -21.84 8.39
C LEU A 209 35.88 -21.64 7.21
N GLU A 210 35.37 -21.45 6.00
CA GLU A 210 36.16 -21.16 4.79
C GLU A 210 36.91 -19.83 4.93
N LEU A 211 36.24 -18.80 5.40
CA LEU A 211 36.84 -17.47 5.66
C LEU A 211 37.98 -17.56 6.68
N LYS A 212 37.82 -18.37 7.72
CA LYS A 212 38.88 -18.54 8.77
C LYS A 212 40.04 -19.44 8.30
N ARG A 213 39.80 -20.31 7.33
CA ARG A 213 40.88 -21.15 6.72
C ARG A 213 41.67 -20.40 5.66
N GLY A 214 41.05 -19.42 5.00
CA GLY A 214 41.68 -18.62 3.95
C GLY A 214 42.47 -17.39 4.44
N LYS A 215 42.50 -17.10 5.74
CA LYS A 215 43.38 -16.06 6.30
C LYS A 215 44.71 -16.72 6.70
N PRO A 216 45.88 -16.29 6.10
CA PRO A 216 47.21 -16.74 6.47
C PRO A 216 47.58 -16.32 7.90
#